data_f85d2ac82a3b677b62a94804fc11e716
#
_entry.id   f85d2ac82a3b677b62a94804fc11e716
#
_cell.length_a   1.000
_cell.length_b   1.000
_cell.length_c   1.000
_cell.angle_alpha   90.00
_cell.angle_beta   90.00
_cell.angle_gamma   90.00
#
_symmetry.space_group_name_H-M   'P 1'
#
loop_
_entity.id
_entity.type
_entity.pdbx_description
1 polymer ?
#
loop_
_entity_poly.entity_id
_entity_poly.type
_entity_poly.pdbx_seq_one_letter_code
_entity_poly.pdbx_strand_id
1 'polypeptide(L)'
;PFGTYPQYYRCLLAMKDFSTVEKLTKKMVKKQETNLSYVVDLGYVYSQMNQPDKAKVQYEKAIKSLTPDQNQVIILASSFLNKQETDYALQTYLEGRKMMREIYGFYFETAEVYYQKGNYAAMIEEYLDAVADNPMMQQNVLNVLQSRVGFDPENNRGDMLRTALLRRIQRSPEKAEFPEMLIWYFIQQKDFD
;
A
#
# COMPACT_ATOMS: atom_id res chain seq x y z
N PRO A 1 1.86 0.34 31.84
CA PRO A 1 2.52 1.36 31.03
C PRO A 1 2.64 0.88 29.58
N PHE A 2 1.54 1.04 28.77
CA PHE A 2 1.56 0.65 27.35
C PHE A 2 2.33 1.67 26.50
N GLY A 3 2.51 2.89 26.98
CA GLY A 3 3.25 3.95 26.27
C GLY A 3 4.76 3.71 26.12
N THR A 4 5.31 2.74 26.80
CA THR A 4 6.74 2.39 26.71
C THR A 4 7.02 1.18 25.80
N TYR A 5 5.97 0.47 25.31
CA TYR A 5 6.18 -0.71 24.48
C TYR A 5 7.01 -0.42 23.21
N PRO A 6 6.70 0.57 22.36
CA PRO A 6 7.43 0.79 21.13
C PRO A 6 8.91 1.11 21.37
N GLN A 7 9.25 1.85 22.42
CA GLN A 7 10.61 2.18 22.78
C GLN A 7 11.36 0.94 23.28
N TYR A 8 10.74 0.19 24.19
CA TYR A 8 11.33 -1.02 24.76
C TYR A 8 11.53 -2.11 23.70
N TYR A 9 10.52 -2.32 22.84
CA TYR A 9 10.63 -3.23 21.70
C TYR A 9 11.82 -2.89 20.78
N ARG A 10 11.97 -1.59 20.42
CA ARG A 10 13.09 -1.13 19.57
C ARG A 10 14.43 -1.30 20.25
N CYS A 11 14.54 -1.00 21.54
CA CYS A 11 15.78 -1.20 22.31
C CYS A 11 16.18 -2.68 22.33
N LEU A 12 15.27 -3.59 22.62
CA LEU A 12 15.53 -5.04 22.67
C LEU A 12 15.98 -5.59 21.32
N LEU A 13 15.35 -5.13 20.22
CA LEU A 13 15.77 -5.49 18.87
C LEU A 13 17.18 -4.98 18.55
N ALA A 14 17.49 -3.73 18.90
CA ALA A 14 18.82 -3.14 18.69
C ALA A 14 19.89 -3.89 19.49
N MET A 15 19.57 -4.33 20.69
CA MET A 15 20.45 -5.15 21.54
C MET A 15 20.49 -6.63 21.11
N LYS A 16 19.69 -7.03 20.13
CA LYS A 16 19.50 -8.45 19.70
C LYS A 16 19.07 -9.39 20.82
N ASP A 17 18.40 -8.85 21.87
CA ASP A 17 17.80 -9.69 22.90
C ASP A 17 16.48 -10.30 22.43
N PHE A 18 16.61 -11.23 21.49
CA PHE A 18 15.46 -11.89 20.85
C PHE A 18 14.60 -12.68 21.84
N SER A 19 15.20 -13.24 22.89
CA SER A 19 14.46 -13.99 23.92
C SER A 19 13.47 -13.09 24.65
N THR A 20 13.93 -11.91 25.07
CA THR A 20 13.10 -10.97 25.83
C THR A 20 12.06 -10.30 24.94
N VAL A 21 12.43 -9.89 23.71
CA VAL A 21 11.48 -9.22 22.80
C VAL A 21 10.39 -10.19 22.32
N GLU A 22 10.70 -11.46 22.09
CA GLU A 22 9.71 -12.48 21.75
C GLU A 22 8.67 -12.66 22.89
N LYS A 23 9.15 -12.82 24.13
CA LYS A 23 8.26 -12.94 25.31
C LYS A 23 7.39 -11.69 25.49
N LEU A 24 7.98 -10.51 25.34
CA LEU A 24 7.27 -9.23 25.43
C LEU A 24 6.16 -9.15 24.37
N THR A 25 6.50 -9.43 23.12
CA THR A 25 5.57 -9.32 22.01
C THR A 25 4.45 -10.35 22.10
N LYS A 26 4.76 -11.61 22.46
CA LYS A 26 3.75 -12.64 22.74
C LYS A 26 2.78 -12.22 23.84
N LYS A 27 3.28 -11.56 24.90
CA LYS A 27 2.43 -11.03 25.98
C LYS A 27 1.51 -9.93 25.46
N MET A 28 1.99 -9.05 24.56
CA MET A 28 1.17 -7.99 23.96
C MET A 28 0.09 -8.57 23.05
N VAL A 29 0.43 -9.52 22.19
CA VAL A 29 -0.55 -10.22 21.34
C VAL A 29 -1.68 -10.85 22.15
N LYS A 30 -1.37 -11.49 23.31
CA LYS A 30 -2.39 -12.07 24.19
C LYS A 30 -3.23 -11.02 24.94
N LYS A 31 -2.64 -9.86 25.25
CA LYS A 31 -3.29 -8.84 26.07
C LYS A 31 -4.15 -7.90 25.26
N GLN A 32 -3.84 -7.72 23.98
CA GLN A 32 -4.53 -6.84 23.04
C GLN A 32 -4.76 -7.57 21.73
N GLU A 33 -5.66 -8.53 21.72
CA GLU A 33 -5.91 -9.45 20.60
C GLU A 33 -6.42 -8.72 19.35
N THR A 34 -7.09 -7.57 19.52
CA THR A 34 -7.59 -6.75 18.41
C THR A 34 -6.51 -5.89 17.75
N ASN A 35 -5.38 -5.69 18.42
CA ASN A 35 -4.28 -4.90 17.85
C ASN A 35 -3.33 -5.79 17.03
N LEU A 36 -3.63 -5.92 15.75
CA LEU A 36 -2.90 -6.77 14.83
C LEU A 36 -1.43 -6.34 14.62
N SER A 37 -1.07 -5.09 14.94
CA SER A 37 0.33 -4.61 14.85
C SER A 37 1.27 -5.43 15.74
N TYR A 38 0.80 -5.94 16.90
CA TYR A 38 1.64 -6.80 17.73
C TYR A 38 1.89 -8.18 17.12
N VAL A 39 0.96 -8.67 16.28
CA VAL A 39 1.16 -9.92 15.53
C VAL A 39 2.23 -9.71 14.46
N VAL A 40 2.23 -8.55 13.79
CA VAL A 40 3.27 -8.14 12.84
C VAL A 40 4.61 -7.97 13.55
N ASP A 41 4.63 -7.35 14.73
CA ASP A 41 5.84 -7.21 15.55
C ASP A 41 6.45 -8.58 15.90
N LEU A 42 5.62 -9.56 16.25
CA LEU A 42 6.07 -10.92 16.53
C LEU A 42 6.63 -11.61 15.28
N GLY A 43 5.98 -11.44 14.14
CA GLY A 43 6.49 -11.92 12.86
C GLY A 43 7.86 -11.32 12.53
N TYR A 44 8.02 -10.01 12.74
CA TYR A 44 9.29 -9.33 12.51
C TYR A 44 10.40 -9.82 13.46
N VAL A 45 10.08 -10.08 14.73
CA VAL A 45 11.03 -10.72 15.66
C VAL A 45 11.52 -12.06 15.10
N TYR A 46 10.62 -12.91 14.59
CA TYR A 46 11.01 -14.17 13.98
C TYR A 46 11.86 -13.98 12.71
N SER A 47 11.54 -12.97 11.89
CA SER A 47 12.38 -12.62 10.74
C SER A 47 13.81 -12.27 11.17
N GLN A 48 13.95 -11.42 12.21
CA GLN A 48 15.27 -11.06 12.77
C GLN A 48 16.02 -12.24 13.42
N MET A 49 15.30 -13.27 13.84
CA MET A 49 15.87 -14.52 14.36
C MET A 49 16.23 -15.52 13.24
N ASN A 50 16.14 -15.13 11.97
CA ASN A 50 16.30 -16.00 10.80
C ASN A 50 15.34 -17.21 10.80
N GLN A 51 14.08 -16.97 11.19
CA GLN A 51 12.99 -17.94 11.22
C GLN A 51 11.85 -17.51 10.28
N PRO A 52 12.08 -17.47 8.95
CA PRO A 52 11.14 -16.87 7.98
C PRO A 52 9.77 -17.58 7.97
N ASP A 53 9.74 -18.90 8.17
CA ASP A 53 8.47 -19.65 8.19
C ASP A 53 7.58 -19.22 9.37
N LYS A 54 8.17 -18.99 10.53
CA LYS A 54 7.41 -18.48 11.68
C LYS A 54 6.97 -17.04 11.48
N ALA A 55 7.81 -16.22 10.86
CA ALA A 55 7.45 -14.84 10.50
C ALA A 55 6.24 -14.84 9.56
N LYS A 56 6.30 -15.62 8.48
CA LYS A 56 5.21 -15.77 7.50
C LYS A 56 3.89 -16.18 8.18
N VAL A 57 3.92 -17.17 9.07
CA VAL A 57 2.72 -17.61 9.80
C VAL A 57 2.08 -16.44 10.60
N GLN A 58 2.89 -15.60 11.25
CA GLN A 58 2.36 -14.46 11.99
C GLN A 58 1.80 -13.39 11.05
N TYR A 59 2.48 -13.08 9.94
CA TYR A 59 2.04 -12.10 8.96
C TYR A 59 0.73 -12.50 8.31
N GLU A 60 0.62 -13.74 7.84
CA GLU A 60 -0.63 -14.26 7.29
C GLU A 60 -1.76 -14.32 8.33
N LYS A 61 -1.44 -14.65 9.60
CA LYS A 61 -2.41 -14.59 10.68
C LYS A 61 -2.95 -13.18 10.88
N ALA A 62 -2.08 -12.17 10.87
CA ALA A 62 -2.50 -10.78 11.02
C ALA A 62 -3.48 -10.37 9.91
N ILE A 63 -3.16 -10.69 8.64
CA ILE A 63 -4.00 -10.35 7.49
C ILE A 63 -5.34 -11.10 7.55
N LYS A 64 -5.34 -12.40 7.88
CA LYS A 64 -6.57 -13.19 8.02
C LYS A 64 -7.47 -12.74 9.17
N SER A 65 -6.93 -12.01 10.14
CA SER A 65 -7.69 -11.47 11.27
C SER A 65 -8.25 -10.07 11.02
N LEU A 66 -8.09 -9.52 9.80
CA LEU A 66 -8.71 -8.26 9.41
C LEU A 66 -10.24 -8.34 9.49
N THR A 67 -10.83 -7.23 9.85
CA THR A 67 -12.27 -6.98 9.79
C THR A 67 -12.54 -5.88 8.74
N PRO A 68 -13.78 -5.69 8.26
CA PRO A 68 -14.11 -4.63 7.32
C PRO A 68 -14.10 -3.25 8.00
N ASP A 69 -12.91 -2.83 8.46
CA ASP A 69 -12.63 -1.56 9.12
C ASP A 69 -11.45 -0.90 8.42
N GLN A 70 -11.69 0.26 7.78
CA GLN A 70 -10.69 1.01 7.03
C GLN A 70 -9.47 1.37 7.88
N ASN A 71 -9.68 1.81 9.12
CA ASN A 71 -8.59 2.20 10.01
C ASN A 71 -7.73 0.99 10.38
N GLN A 72 -8.36 -0.16 10.64
CA GLN A 72 -7.62 -1.39 10.94
C GLN A 72 -6.74 -1.82 9.77
N VAL A 73 -7.26 -1.76 8.53
CA VAL A 73 -6.49 -2.08 7.31
C VAL A 73 -5.29 -1.13 7.18
N ILE A 74 -5.52 0.19 7.30
CA ILE A 74 -4.45 1.20 7.19
C ILE A 74 -3.38 1.00 8.27
N ILE A 75 -3.78 0.78 9.52
CA ILE A 75 -2.85 0.56 10.65
C ILE A 75 -2.02 -0.71 10.43
N LEU A 76 -2.66 -1.80 9.99
CA LEU A 76 -1.96 -3.05 9.74
C LEU A 76 -0.97 -2.92 8.57
N ALA A 77 -1.39 -2.34 7.45
CA ALA A 77 -0.51 -2.11 6.30
C ALA A 77 0.68 -1.20 6.68
N SER A 78 0.43 -0.12 7.44
CA SER A 78 1.48 0.75 7.96
C SER A 78 2.47 0.00 8.87
N SER A 79 1.99 -0.97 9.64
CA SER A 79 2.85 -1.81 10.49
C SER A 79 3.81 -2.66 9.67
N PHE A 80 3.37 -3.16 8.50
CA PHE A 80 4.23 -3.85 7.55
C PHE A 80 5.22 -2.90 6.85
N LEU A 81 4.74 -1.73 6.38
CA LEU A 81 5.59 -0.73 5.71
C LEU A 81 6.72 -0.26 6.61
N ASN A 82 6.45 -0.02 7.90
CA ASN A 82 7.46 0.36 8.89
C ASN A 82 8.56 -0.70 9.11
N LYS A 83 8.34 -1.92 8.63
CA LYS A 83 9.28 -3.03 8.69
C LYS A 83 9.85 -3.40 7.31
N GLN A 84 9.53 -2.59 6.30
CA GLN A 84 9.90 -2.82 4.89
C GLN A 84 9.31 -4.12 4.30
N GLU A 85 8.25 -4.63 4.91
CA GLU A 85 7.50 -5.80 4.45
C GLU A 85 6.41 -5.36 3.43
N THR A 86 6.86 -4.77 2.32
CA THR A 86 5.98 -4.10 1.34
C THR A 86 4.99 -5.05 0.66
N ASP A 87 5.35 -6.33 0.47
CA ASP A 87 4.45 -7.32 -0.13
C ASP A 87 3.27 -7.64 0.79
N TYR A 88 3.51 -7.75 2.10
CA TYR A 88 2.43 -7.95 3.07
C TYR A 88 1.58 -6.70 3.26
N ALA A 89 2.16 -5.50 3.15
CA ALA A 89 1.38 -4.25 3.13
C ALA A 89 0.44 -4.20 1.92
N LEU A 90 0.94 -4.53 0.73
CA LEU A 90 0.14 -4.63 -0.48
C LEU A 90 -1.00 -5.65 -0.32
N GLN A 91 -0.67 -6.85 0.16
CA GLN A 91 -1.66 -7.89 0.41
C GLN A 91 -2.74 -7.43 1.41
N THR A 92 -2.34 -6.67 2.43
CA THR A 92 -3.26 -6.11 3.45
C THR A 92 -4.27 -5.15 2.80
N TYR A 93 -3.83 -4.22 1.96
CA TYR A 93 -4.72 -3.31 1.25
C TYR A 93 -5.63 -4.03 0.27
N LEU A 94 -5.10 -4.99 -0.49
CA LEU A 94 -5.90 -5.79 -1.42
C LEU A 94 -6.96 -6.63 -0.71
N GLU A 95 -6.66 -7.18 0.46
CA GLU A 95 -7.64 -7.89 1.27
C GLU A 95 -8.69 -6.94 1.86
N GLY A 96 -8.25 -5.76 2.34
CA GLY A 96 -9.15 -4.68 2.75
C GLY A 96 -10.11 -4.26 1.63
N ARG A 97 -9.61 -4.08 0.41
CA ARG A 97 -10.42 -3.77 -0.78
C ARG A 97 -11.50 -4.83 -1.04
N LYS A 98 -11.16 -6.12 -0.94
CA LYS A 98 -12.15 -7.20 -1.12
C LYS A 98 -13.28 -7.14 -0.10
N MET A 99 -12.94 -6.85 1.16
CA MET A 99 -13.93 -6.77 2.24
C MET A 99 -14.78 -5.49 2.19
N MET A 100 -14.23 -4.38 1.63
CA MET A 100 -14.83 -3.05 1.69
C MET A 100 -15.10 -2.43 0.30
N ARG A 101 -15.21 -3.26 -0.73
CA ARG A 101 -15.25 -2.85 -2.14
C ARG A 101 -16.21 -1.68 -2.45
N GLU A 102 -17.38 -1.65 -1.81
CA GLU A 102 -18.39 -0.60 -2.02
C GLU A 102 -18.18 0.62 -1.13
N ILE A 103 -17.22 0.57 -0.20
CA ILE A 103 -16.98 1.62 0.79
C ILE A 103 -15.68 2.36 0.49
N TYR A 104 -14.58 1.59 0.29
CA TYR A 104 -13.25 2.17 0.10
C TYR A 104 -12.30 1.21 -0.63
N GLY A 105 -11.76 1.65 -1.77
CA GLY A 105 -10.96 0.82 -2.68
C GLY A 105 -9.47 0.74 -2.36
N PHE A 106 -8.94 1.54 -1.44
CA PHE A 106 -7.50 1.63 -1.09
C PHE A 106 -6.58 1.88 -2.30
N TYR A 107 -7.08 2.54 -3.36
CA TYR A 107 -6.36 2.74 -4.61
C TYR A 107 -5.10 3.60 -4.42
N PHE A 108 -5.19 4.68 -3.65
CA PHE A 108 -4.06 5.59 -3.41
C PHE A 108 -2.98 4.92 -2.57
N GLU A 109 -3.37 4.20 -1.52
CA GLU A 109 -2.46 3.47 -0.65
C GLU A 109 -1.75 2.35 -1.41
N THR A 110 -2.49 1.61 -2.24
CA THR A 110 -1.95 0.54 -3.08
C THR A 110 -0.99 1.10 -4.13
N ALA A 111 -1.37 2.21 -4.78
CA ALA A 111 -0.52 2.90 -5.74
C ALA A 111 0.80 3.38 -5.11
N GLU A 112 0.75 3.91 -3.88
CA GLU A 112 1.97 4.33 -3.17
C GLU A 112 2.90 3.15 -2.86
N VAL A 113 2.35 1.99 -2.48
CA VAL A 113 3.17 0.77 -2.30
C VAL A 113 3.81 0.34 -3.63
N TYR A 114 3.07 0.37 -4.74
CA TYR A 114 3.65 0.07 -6.06
C TYR A 114 4.72 1.07 -6.47
N TYR A 115 4.52 2.37 -6.17
CA TYR A 115 5.54 3.39 -6.40
C TYR A 115 6.83 3.09 -5.65
N GLN A 116 6.75 2.78 -4.36
CA GLN A 116 7.91 2.41 -3.52
C GLN A 116 8.63 1.16 -4.03
N LYS A 117 7.89 0.22 -4.64
CA LYS A 117 8.45 -0.98 -5.30
C LYS A 117 9.02 -0.71 -6.69
N GLY A 118 8.92 0.51 -7.22
CA GLY A 118 9.32 0.85 -8.59
C GLY A 118 8.41 0.26 -9.67
N ASN A 119 7.24 -0.29 -9.30
CA ASN A 119 6.27 -0.82 -10.24
C ASN A 119 5.31 0.29 -10.71
N TYR A 120 5.83 1.18 -11.54
CA TYR A 120 5.10 2.36 -12.02
C TYR A 120 3.88 2.02 -12.87
N ALA A 121 3.94 0.91 -13.62
CA ALA A 121 2.79 0.46 -14.41
C ALA A 121 1.59 0.09 -13.51
N ALA A 122 1.82 -0.69 -12.44
CA ALA A 122 0.78 -1.03 -11.50
C ALA A 122 0.28 0.19 -10.70
N MET A 123 1.20 1.10 -10.32
CA MET A 123 0.82 2.38 -9.68
C MET A 123 -0.16 3.18 -10.56
N ILE A 124 0.13 3.32 -11.85
CA ILE A 124 -0.72 4.04 -12.81
C ILE A 124 -2.09 3.38 -12.90
N GLU A 125 -2.14 2.04 -13.05
CA GLU A 125 -3.42 1.31 -13.13
C GLU A 125 -4.28 1.52 -11.87
N GLU A 126 -3.69 1.54 -10.68
CA GLU A 126 -4.42 1.81 -9.43
C GLU A 126 -5.04 3.22 -9.42
N TYR A 127 -4.31 4.25 -9.89
CA TYR A 127 -4.87 5.58 -10.00
C TYR A 127 -6.00 5.67 -11.04
N LEU A 128 -5.86 4.98 -12.17
CA LEU A 128 -6.93 4.92 -13.17
C LEU A 128 -8.14 4.12 -12.67
N ASP A 129 -7.94 3.09 -11.85
CA ASP A 129 -9.02 2.37 -11.19
C ASP A 129 -9.76 3.25 -10.19
N ALA A 130 -9.05 4.12 -9.45
CA ALA A 130 -9.68 5.10 -8.56
C ALA A 130 -10.64 6.04 -9.32
N VAL A 131 -10.24 6.51 -10.51
CA VAL A 131 -11.09 7.35 -11.38
C VAL A 131 -12.24 6.54 -11.96
N ALA A 132 -11.97 5.28 -12.38
CA ALA A 132 -13.00 4.39 -12.92
C ALA A 132 -14.11 4.10 -11.90
N ASP A 133 -13.75 3.96 -10.63
CA ASP A 133 -14.66 3.70 -9.52
C ASP A 133 -15.40 4.97 -9.08
N ASN A 134 -14.67 6.08 -8.99
CA ASN A 134 -15.23 7.38 -8.62
C ASN A 134 -14.64 8.52 -9.47
N PRO A 135 -15.39 9.01 -10.49
CA PRO A 135 -14.94 10.11 -11.36
C PRO A 135 -14.51 11.39 -10.63
N MET A 136 -15.07 11.65 -9.44
CA MET A 136 -14.68 12.82 -8.64
C MET A 136 -13.21 12.77 -8.18
N MET A 137 -12.57 11.62 -8.24
CA MET A 137 -11.15 11.45 -7.91
C MET A 137 -10.21 11.94 -9.02
N GLN A 138 -10.72 12.24 -10.23
CA GLN A 138 -9.92 12.62 -11.39
C GLN A 138 -8.91 13.73 -11.07
N GLN A 139 -9.33 14.83 -10.47
CA GLN A 139 -8.42 15.94 -10.17
C GLN A 139 -7.34 15.56 -9.15
N ASN A 140 -7.71 14.78 -8.12
CA ASN A 140 -6.74 14.27 -7.14
C ASN A 140 -5.71 13.36 -7.80
N VAL A 141 -6.17 12.48 -8.69
CA VAL A 141 -5.29 11.57 -9.45
C VAL A 141 -4.36 12.36 -10.37
N LEU A 142 -4.86 13.36 -11.12
CA LEU A 142 -4.03 14.21 -11.97
C LEU A 142 -2.92 14.91 -11.17
N ASN A 143 -3.24 15.46 -9.99
CA ASN A 143 -2.27 16.12 -9.11
C ASN A 143 -1.15 15.15 -8.66
N VAL A 144 -1.51 13.92 -8.33
CA VAL A 144 -0.52 12.91 -7.93
C VAL A 144 0.29 12.43 -9.13
N LEU A 145 -0.35 12.16 -10.26
CA LEU A 145 0.34 11.73 -11.49
C LEU A 145 1.36 12.78 -11.95
N GLN A 146 1.04 14.07 -11.84
CA GLN A 146 1.98 15.14 -12.18
C GLN A 146 3.30 15.02 -11.40
N SER A 147 3.23 14.67 -10.12
CA SER A 147 4.43 14.53 -9.26
C SER A 147 5.12 13.16 -9.39
N ARG A 148 4.37 12.08 -9.64
CA ARG A 148 4.89 10.71 -9.61
C ARG A 148 5.36 10.21 -10.97
N VAL A 149 4.70 10.61 -12.04
CA VAL A 149 5.06 10.24 -13.42
C VAL A 149 6.23 11.09 -13.88
N GLY A 150 6.19 12.40 -13.62
CA GLY A 150 7.12 13.35 -14.20
C GLY A 150 7.00 13.37 -15.73
N PHE A 151 7.39 14.48 -16.33
CA PHE A 151 7.36 14.61 -17.80
C PHE A 151 8.78 14.69 -18.37
N ASP A 152 9.74 14.05 -17.68
CA ASP A 152 11.10 13.91 -18.11
C ASP A 152 11.16 12.88 -19.26
N PRO A 153 11.65 13.26 -20.46
CA PRO A 153 11.78 12.35 -21.60
C PRO A 153 12.66 11.12 -21.33
N GLU A 154 13.56 11.20 -20.36
CA GLU A 154 14.43 10.08 -19.99
C GLU A 154 13.72 8.99 -19.17
N ASN A 155 12.57 9.31 -18.58
CA ASN A 155 11.78 8.32 -17.86
C ASN A 155 10.58 7.86 -18.72
N ASN A 156 10.41 6.57 -18.85
CA ASN A 156 9.32 5.99 -19.65
C ASN A 156 7.95 5.99 -18.97
N ARG A 157 7.81 6.67 -17.80
CA ARG A 157 6.56 6.67 -17.03
C ARG A 157 5.44 7.41 -17.77
N GLY A 158 5.79 8.46 -18.50
CA GLY A 158 4.86 9.19 -19.37
C GLY A 158 4.25 8.28 -20.44
N ASP A 159 5.07 7.49 -21.13
CA ASP A 159 4.60 6.53 -22.12
C ASP A 159 3.76 5.42 -21.50
N MET A 160 4.09 4.98 -20.29
CA MET A 160 3.26 4.04 -19.54
C MET A 160 1.89 4.62 -19.27
N LEU A 161 1.80 5.88 -18.81
CA LEU A 161 0.53 6.56 -18.55
C LEU A 161 -0.28 6.72 -19.85
N ARG A 162 0.34 7.22 -20.91
CA ARG A 162 -0.31 7.35 -22.23
C ARG A 162 -0.88 6.02 -22.70
N THR A 163 -0.09 4.96 -22.62
CA THR A 163 -0.51 3.62 -23.07
C THR A 163 -1.67 3.09 -22.22
N ALA A 164 -1.63 3.29 -20.90
CA ALA A 164 -2.70 2.89 -20.00
C ALA A 164 -4.00 3.65 -20.29
N LEU A 165 -3.93 4.97 -20.51
CA LEU A 165 -5.08 5.81 -20.84
C LEU A 165 -5.71 5.40 -22.20
N LEU A 166 -4.90 5.20 -23.25
CA LEU A 166 -5.40 4.72 -24.54
C LEU A 166 -6.12 3.38 -24.41
N ARG A 167 -5.59 2.47 -23.60
CA ARG A 167 -6.23 1.17 -23.32
C ARG A 167 -7.57 1.33 -22.60
N ARG A 168 -7.64 2.26 -21.61
CA ARG A 168 -8.89 2.56 -20.90
C ARG A 168 -9.95 3.17 -21.81
N ILE A 169 -9.58 4.11 -22.66
CA ILE A 169 -10.48 4.72 -23.68
C ILE A 169 -11.06 3.65 -24.61
N GLN A 170 -10.24 2.71 -25.08
CA GLN A 170 -10.71 1.62 -25.95
C GLN A 170 -11.66 0.65 -25.23
N ARG A 171 -11.44 0.40 -23.94
CA ARG A 171 -12.26 -0.56 -23.16
C ARG A 171 -13.56 0.04 -22.62
N SER A 172 -13.56 1.33 -22.37
CA SER A 172 -14.66 2.06 -21.73
C SER A 172 -14.87 3.41 -22.41
N PRO A 173 -15.30 3.42 -23.69
CA PRO A 173 -15.44 4.64 -24.49
C PRO A 173 -16.51 5.60 -23.94
N GLU A 174 -17.42 5.12 -23.09
CA GLU A 174 -18.44 5.90 -22.42
C GLU A 174 -17.90 6.76 -21.26
N LYS A 175 -16.69 6.47 -20.77
CA LYS A 175 -16.07 7.21 -19.67
C LYS A 175 -15.26 8.38 -20.20
N ALA A 176 -15.82 9.59 -20.08
CA ALA A 176 -15.20 10.83 -20.57
C ALA A 176 -13.91 11.19 -19.82
N GLU A 177 -13.74 10.71 -18.59
CA GLU A 177 -12.61 11.04 -17.72
C GLU A 177 -11.26 10.62 -18.35
N PHE A 178 -11.20 9.46 -19.00
CA PHE A 178 -9.94 8.98 -19.60
C PHE A 178 -9.48 9.79 -20.83
N PRO A 179 -10.34 10.16 -21.80
CA PRO A 179 -9.98 11.11 -22.83
C PRO A 179 -9.53 12.47 -22.28
N GLU A 180 -10.21 13.00 -21.26
CA GLU A 180 -9.83 14.27 -20.62
C GLU A 180 -8.45 14.17 -19.95
N MET A 181 -8.17 13.07 -19.26
CA MET A 181 -6.85 12.81 -18.67
C MET A 181 -5.75 12.67 -19.76
N LEU A 182 -6.07 12.10 -20.92
CA LEU A 182 -5.14 12.00 -22.04
C LEU A 182 -4.85 13.38 -22.64
N ILE A 183 -5.88 14.25 -22.81
CA ILE A 183 -5.70 15.64 -23.24
C ILE A 183 -4.82 16.38 -22.24
N TRP A 184 -5.11 16.25 -20.92
CA TRP A 184 -4.27 16.83 -19.89
C TRP A 184 -2.81 16.35 -20.00
N TYR A 185 -2.57 15.07 -20.25
CA TYR A 185 -1.24 14.52 -20.42
C TYR A 185 -0.49 15.20 -21.58
N PHE A 186 -1.10 15.35 -22.75
CA PHE A 186 -0.48 16.05 -23.91
C PHE A 186 -0.19 17.53 -23.61
N ILE A 187 -1.09 18.21 -22.91
CA ILE A 187 -0.86 19.61 -22.45
C ILE A 187 0.38 19.69 -21.55
N GLN A 188 0.57 18.74 -20.64
CA GLN A 188 1.77 18.71 -19.78
C GLN A 188 3.06 18.45 -20.55
N GLN A 189 3.00 17.63 -21.58
CA GLN A 189 4.14 17.35 -22.46
C GLN A 189 4.48 18.55 -23.37
N LYS A 190 3.60 19.56 -23.49
CA LYS A 190 3.66 20.63 -24.51
C LYS A 190 3.69 20.08 -25.94
N ASP A 191 3.09 18.92 -26.12
CA ASP A 191 3.00 18.22 -27.39
C ASP A 191 1.67 18.63 -28.04
N PHE A 192 1.73 19.69 -28.85
CA PHE A 192 0.56 20.30 -29.50
C PHE A 192 0.49 19.99 -31.00
N ASP A 193 1.31 19.05 -31.51
CA ASP A 193 1.36 18.68 -32.92
C ASP A 193 0.35 17.57 -33.29
#